data_64665f582de8883832b4f55116919683
#
_entry.id   64665f582de8883832b4f55116919683
#
_cell.length_a   1.000
_cell.length_b   1.000
_cell.length_c   1.000
_cell.angle_alpha   90.00
_cell.angle_beta   90.00
_cell.angle_gamma   90.00
#
_symmetry.space_group_name_H-M   'P 1'
#
loop_
_entity.id
_entity.type
_entity.pdbx_description
1 polymer ?
#
loop_
_entity_poly.entity_id
_entity_poly.type
_entity_poly.pdbx_seq_one_letter_code
_entity_poly.pdbx_strand_id
1 'polypeptide(L)'
;EVYKMWEGLGYYRRAKHLHESAQIIVEKYQGKFPYEYNDILSLKGIGEYTAGAISSIAYGKQVPAVDGNVLRIISRYYLLKENIAETKVQKKIYQIVQELILNQDASAFNQGMMDLGATICKPVHPLCSRCPIQKECLAFKNKQTDVLPINIKKIKYSLLVGLLSDLISVIISFIMVSIFFN
;
A
#
# COMPACT_ATOMS: atom_id res chain seq x y z
N GLU A 1 2.20 19.44 -22.80
CA GLU A 1 1.44 20.28 -21.83
C GLU A 1 1.36 19.64 -20.44
N VAL A 2 0.86 18.39 -20.27
CA VAL A 2 0.71 17.73 -18.96
C VAL A 2 1.99 17.74 -18.13
N TYR A 3 3.14 17.36 -18.70
CA TYR A 3 4.42 17.37 -17.98
C TYR A 3 4.87 18.77 -17.55
N LYS A 4 4.57 19.80 -18.36
CA LYS A 4 4.87 21.18 -18.01
C LYS A 4 4.05 21.65 -16.81
N MET A 5 2.76 21.27 -16.77
CA MET A 5 1.88 21.56 -15.61
C MET A 5 2.28 20.78 -14.36
N TRP A 6 3.02 19.66 -14.51
CA TRP A 6 3.50 18.82 -13.40
C TRP A 6 4.90 19.23 -12.91
N GLU A 7 5.51 20.24 -13.54
CA GLU A 7 6.87 20.68 -13.22
C GLU A 7 7.00 21.08 -11.75
N GLY A 8 8.06 20.60 -11.09
CA GLY A 8 8.31 20.84 -9.66
C GLY A 8 7.58 19.93 -8.67
N LEU A 9 6.55 19.17 -9.08
CA LEU A 9 5.81 18.28 -8.19
C LEU A 9 6.50 16.94 -7.91
N GLY A 10 7.56 16.59 -8.68
CA GLY A 10 8.26 15.31 -8.56
C GLY A 10 7.41 14.11 -8.97
N TYR A 11 7.95 12.91 -8.77
CA TYR A 11 7.26 11.64 -9.09
C TYR A 11 6.61 11.61 -10.48
N TYR A 12 7.35 12.00 -11.52
CA TYR A 12 6.87 12.17 -12.90
C TYR A 12 6.20 10.93 -13.51
N ARG A 13 6.47 9.73 -12.98
CA ARG A 13 5.71 8.52 -13.36
C ARG A 13 4.22 8.65 -13.11
N ARG A 14 3.78 9.43 -12.12
CA ARG A 14 2.36 9.68 -11.87
C ARG A 14 1.74 10.49 -13.01
N ALA A 15 2.41 11.54 -13.45
CA ALA A 15 1.97 12.33 -14.61
C ALA A 15 1.89 11.47 -15.89
N LYS A 16 2.90 10.61 -16.11
CA LYS A 16 2.91 9.66 -17.22
C LYS A 16 1.70 8.72 -17.17
N HIS A 17 1.48 8.06 -16.05
CA HIS A 17 0.36 7.13 -15.88
C HIS A 17 -1.00 7.82 -16.01
N LEU A 18 -1.14 9.05 -15.47
CA LEU A 18 -2.36 9.84 -15.63
C LEU A 18 -2.65 10.11 -17.10
N HIS A 19 -1.65 10.54 -17.87
CA HIS A 19 -1.78 10.82 -19.30
C HIS A 19 -2.12 9.56 -20.10
N GLU A 20 -1.41 8.45 -19.87
CA GLU A 20 -1.66 7.15 -20.50
C GLU A 20 -3.07 6.63 -20.18
N SER A 21 -3.53 6.77 -18.94
CA SER A 21 -4.88 6.38 -18.54
C SER A 21 -5.95 7.25 -19.20
N ALA A 22 -5.71 8.54 -19.33
CA ALA A 22 -6.63 9.42 -20.04
C ALA A 22 -6.78 9.02 -21.53
N GLN A 23 -5.68 8.65 -22.20
CA GLN A 23 -5.73 8.14 -23.57
C GLN A 23 -6.54 6.83 -23.66
N ILE A 24 -6.29 5.88 -22.77
CA ILE A 24 -7.06 4.62 -22.72
C ILE A 24 -8.55 4.91 -22.49
N ILE A 25 -8.91 5.86 -21.63
CA ILE A 25 -10.31 6.23 -21.38
C ILE A 25 -10.96 6.80 -22.64
N VAL A 26 -10.25 7.65 -23.38
CA VAL A 26 -10.78 8.20 -24.63
C VAL A 26 -10.94 7.10 -25.69
N GLU A 27 -9.91 6.28 -25.91
CA GLU A 27 -9.86 5.29 -26.98
C GLU A 27 -10.78 4.09 -26.71
N LYS A 28 -10.72 3.52 -25.50
CA LYS A 28 -11.44 2.29 -25.17
C LYS A 28 -12.84 2.54 -24.61
N TYR A 29 -13.01 3.64 -23.87
CA TYR A 29 -14.24 3.93 -23.13
C TYR A 29 -14.96 5.18 -23.64
N GLN A 30 -14.59 5.70 -24.84
CA GLN A 30 -15.25 6.84 -25.49
C GLN A 30 -15.28 8.11 -24.61
N GLY A 31 -14.23 8.34 -23.84
CA GLY A 31 -14.10 9.47 -22.93
C GLY A 31 -14.89 9.35 -21.62
N LYS A 32 -15.59 8.24 -21.39
CA LYS A 32 -16.29 7.96 -20.13
C LYS A 32 -15.40 7.15 -19.20
N PHE A 33 -15.24 7.60 -17.96
CA PHE A 33 -14.47 6.84 -16.97
C PHE A 33 -15.12 5.47 -16.72
N PRO A 34 -14.34 4.36 -16.71
CA PRO A 34 -14.91 3.03 -16.56
C PRO A 34 -15.59 2.85 -15.19
N TYR A 35 -16.69 2.11 -15.20
CA TYR A 35 -17.49 1.85 -14.00
C TYR A 35 -17.11 0.55 -13.31
N GLU A 36 -16.69 -0.49 -14.06
CA GLU A 36 -16.39 -1.79 -13.49
C GLU A 36 -15.01 -1.81 -12.82
N TYR A 37 -14.91 -2.46 -11.64
CA TYR A 37 -13.69 -2.54 -10.84
C TYR A 37 -12.47 -3.02 -11.65
N ASN A 38 -12.65 -4.07 -12.44
CA ASN A 38 -11.56 -4.65 -13.24
C ASN A 38 -11.10 -3.71 -14.36
N ASP A 39 -12.02 -2.95 -14.95
CA ASP A 39 -11.67 -1.94 -15.95
C ASP A 39 -10.91 -0.78 -15.32
N ILE A 40 -11.33 -0.31 -14.14
CA ILE A 40 -10.63 0.70 -13.35
C ILE A 40 -9.22 0.21 -13.00
N LEU A 41 -9.10 -1.02 -12.50
CA LEU A 41 -7.82 -1.64 -12.12
C LEU A 41 -6.88 -1.81 -13.32
N SER A 42 -7.40 -1.96 -14.53
CA SER A 42 -6.61 -2.09 -15.77
C SER A 42 -5.92 -0.78 -16.19
N LEU A 43 -6.33 0.37 -15.66
CA LEU A 43 -5.75 1.67 -16.00
C LEU A 43 -4.33 1.81 -15.45
N LYS A 44 -3.49 2.54 -16.18
CA LYS A 44 -2.08 2.73 -15.80
C LYS A 44 -1.93 3.49 -14.47
N GLY A 45 -1.14 2.94 -13.57
CA GLY A 45 -0.89 3.55 -12.26
C GLY A 45 -1.99 3.37 -11.23
N ILE A 46 -3.06 2.66 -11.56
CA ILE A 46 -4.12 2.28 -10.62
C ILE A 46 -3.83 0.88 -10.09
N GLY A 47 -3.63 0.77 -8.77
CA GLY A 47 -3.55 -0.50 -8.05
C GLY A 47 -4.85 -0.83 -7.33
N GLU A 48 -4.90 -2.00 -6.67
CA GLU A 48 -6.09 -2.52 -5.95
C GLU A 48 -6.68 -1.49 -4.97
N TYR A 49 -5.83 -0.80 -4.19
CA TYR A 49 -6.26 0.27 -3.29
C TYR A 49 -6.98 1.41 -4.03
N THR A 50 -6.35 1.94 -5.09
CA THR A 50 -6.91 3.07 -5.83
C THR A 50 -8.19 2.65 -6.57
N ALA A 51 -8.22 1.46 -7.16
CA ALA A 51 -9.41 0.90 -7.79
C ALA A 51 -10.55 0.72 -6.79
N GLY A 52 -10.26 0.21 -5.59
CA GLY A 52 -11.23 0.09 -4.49
C GLY A 52 -11.77 1.45 -4.05
N ALA A 53 -10.88 2.43 -3.86
CA ALA A 53 -11.28 3.79 -3.47
C ALA A 53 -12.19 4.44 -4.52
N ILE A 54 -11.81 4.39 -5.81
CA ILE A 54 -12.65 4.93 -6.89
C ILE A 54 -13.99 4.21 -6.95
N SER A 55 -13.98 2.87 -6.93
CA SER A 55 -15.20 2.06 -7.05
C SER A 55 -16.18 2.32 -5.89
N SER A 56 -15.68 2.46 -4.67
CA SER A 56 -16.52 2.69 -3.50
C SER A 56 -16.96 4.14 -3.36
N ILE A 57 -16.05 5.10 -3.51
CA ILE A 57 -16.33 6.51 -3.24
C ILE A 57 -17.14 7.14 -4.38
N ALA A 58 -16.74 6.88 -5.64
CA ALA A 58 -17.41 7.48 -6.79
C ALA A 58 -18.66 6.70 -7.24
N TYR A 59 -18.68 5.38 -7.01
CA TYR A 59 -19.73 4.51 -7.56
C TYR A 59 -20.52 3.71 -6.52
N GLY A 60 -20.21 3.87 -5.22
CA GLY A 60 -20.92 3.18 -4.14
C GLY A 60 -20.75 1.65 -4.13
N LYS A 61 -19.78 1.11 -4.90
CA LYS A 61 -19.55 -0.34 -4.96
C LYS A 61 -18.95 -0.84 -3.65
N GLN A 62 -19.44 -1.97 -3.15
CA GLN A 62 -18.96 -2.58 -1.90
C GLN A 62 -17.60 -3.27 -2.09
N VAL A 63 -16.59 -2.48 -2.41
CA VAL A 63 -15.21 -2.90 -2.64
C VAL A 63 -14.30 -2.24 -1.63
N PRO A 64 -13.43 -3.00 -0.93
CA PRO A 64 -12.46 -2.45 0.02
C PRO A 64 -11.41 -1.58 -0.65
N ALA A 65 -11.02 -0.51 0.05
CA ALA A 65 -9.83 0.28 -0.25
C ALA A 65 -8.77 0.04 0.83
N VAL A 66 -7.99 -1.04 0.70
CA VAL A 66 -7.02 -1.45 1.72
C VAL A 66 -5.66 -0.82 1.47
N ASP A 67 -5.28 0.13 2.32
CA ASP A 67 -3.97 0.77 2.35
C ASP A 67 -3.20 0.40 3.64
N GLY A 68 -2.05 1.02 3.86
CA GLY A 68 -1.27 0.84 5.10
C GLY A 68 -2.01 1.24 6.38
N ASN A 69 -2.96 2.18 6.30
CA ASN A 69 -3.79 2.58 7.43
C ASN A 69 -4.78 1.45 7.79
N VAL A 70 -5.47 0.93 6.79
CA VAL A 70 -6.43 -0.16 6.97
C VAL A 70 -5.73 -1.43 7.46
N LEU A 71 -4.57 -1.79 6.89
CA LEU A 71 -3.76 -2.91 7.36
C LEU A 71 -3.44 -2.77 8.87
N ARG A 72 -3.05 -1.57 9.31
CA ARG A 72 -2.74 -1.28 10.71
C ARG A 72 -3.96 -1.35 11.61
N ILE A 73 -5.07 -0.74 11.21
CA ILE A 73 -6.33 -0.74 11.98
C ILE A 73 -6.80 -2.17 12.19
N ILE A 74 -6.93 -2.94 11.12
CA ILE A 74 -7.42 -4.32 11.18
C ILE A 74 -6.48 -5.21 12.00
N SER A 75 -5.15 -5.05 11.83
CA SER A 75 -4.18 -5.79 12.65
C SER A 75 -4.35 -5.50 14.14
N ARG A 76 -4.54 -4.25 14.52
CA ARG A 76 -4.75 -3.86 15.92
C ARG A 76 -6.12 -4.31 16.43
N TYR A 77 -7.17 -4.09 15.65
CA TYR A 77 -8.53 -4.40 16.04
C TYR A 77 -8.70 -5.90 16.33
N TYR A 78 -8.20 -6.76 15.45
CA TYR A 78 -8.27 -8.23 15.58
C TYR A 78 -7.05 -8.88 16.23
N LEU A 79 -6.10 -8.09 16.73
CA LEU A 79 -4.85 -8.58 17.35
C LEU A 79 -4.07 -9.53 16.41
N LEU A 80 -3.96 -9.20 15.14
CA LEU A 80 -3.22 -10.02 14.17
C LEU A 80 -1.71 -9.84 14.38
N LYS A 81 -1.04 -10.94 14.73
CA LYS A 81 0.40 -10.97 15.03
C LYS A 81 1.24 -11.39 13.81
N GLU A 82 0.59 -11.67 12.70
CA GLU A 82 1.26 -11.99 11.45
C GLU A 82 1.88 -10.73 10.82
N ASN A 83 2.96 -10.93 10.03
CA ASN A 83 3.63 -9.84 9.35
C ASN A 83 2.78 -9.29 8.19
N ILE A 84 2.31 -8.04 8.30
CA ILE A 84 1.48 -7.40 7.26
C ILE A 84 2.20 -7.13 5.93
N ALA A 85 3.54 -7.30 5.87
CA ALA A 85 4.27 -7.24 4.62
C ALA A 85 4.07 -8.50 3.75
N GLU A 86 3.52 -9.58 4.31
CA GLU A 86 3.27 -10.82 3.57
C GLU A 86 1.96 -10.74 2.79
N THR A 87 2.01 -11.11 1.50
CA THR A 87 0.85 -11.08 0.60
C THR A 87 -0.33 -11.91 1.12
N LYS A 88 -0.06 -13.06 1.76
CA LYS A 88 -1.12 -13.88 2.37
C LYS A 88 -1.88 -13.15 3.47
N VAL A 89 -1.17 -12.34 4.28
CA VAL A 89 -1.76 -11.57 5.39
C VAL A 89 -2.55 -10.39 4.84
N GLN A 90 -2.04 -9.72 3.79
CA GLN A 90 -2.77 -8.65 3.12
C GLN A 90 -4.07 -9.17 2.49
N LYS A 91 -4.06 -10.34 1.84
CA LYS A 91 -5.26 -10.99 1.32
C LYS A 91 -6.26 -11.35 2.42
N LYS A 92 -5.78 -11.88 3.56
CA LYS A 92 -6.62 -12.16 4.73
C LYS A 92 -7.30 -10.89 5.24
N ILE A 93 -6.55 -9.79 5.37
CA ILE A 93 -7.09 -8.51 5.81
C ILE A 93 -8.09 -7.96 4.78
N TYR A 94 -7.80 -8.08 3.49
CA TYR A 94 -8.73 -7.69 2.44
C TYR A 94 -10.07 -8.43 2.56
N GLN A 95 -10.06 -9.75 2.81
CA GLN A 95 -11.26 -10.54 3.02
C GLN A 95 -12.07 -10.07 4.24
N ILE A 96 -11.38 -9.80 5.37
CA ILE A 96 -12.03 -9.25 6.56
C ILE A 96 -12.73 -7.92 6.24
N VAL A 97 -12.03 -7.01 5.54
CA VAL A 97 -12.61 -5.71 5.19
C VAL A 97 -13.75 -5.87 4.18
N GLN A 98 -13.65 -6.84 3.26
CA GLN A 98 -14.73 -7.17 2.32
C GLN A 98 -16.01 -7.63 3.04
N GLU A 99 -15.88 -8.40 4.11
CA GLU A 99 -17.03 -8.80 4.94
C GLU A 99 -17.60 -7.61 5.72
N LEU A 100 -16.75 -6.76 6.27
CA LEU A 100 -17.18 -5.59 7.07
C LEU A 100 -17.91 -4.53 6.23
N ILE A 101 -17.56 -4.38 4.95
CA ILE A 101 -18.16 -3.37 4.05
C ILE A 101 -19.53 -3.82 3.51
N LEU A 102 -19.85 -5.11 3.59
CA LEU A 102 -21.13 -5.62 3.10
C LEU A 102 -22.31 -4.94 3.82
N ASN A 103 -23.30 -4.53 3.03
CA ASN A 103 -24.50 -3.84 3.50
C ASN A 103 -24.26 -2.50 4.22
N GLN A 104 -23.05 -1.92 4.06
CA GLN A 104 -22.71 -0.58 4.55
C GLN A 104 -22.71 0.43 3.39
N ASP A 105 -22.74 1.71 3.73
CA ASP A 105 -22.31 2.75 2.78
C ASP A 105 -20.81 2.59 2.54
N ALA A 106 -20.46 2.06 1.37
CA ALA A 106 -19.09 1.72 1.03
C ALA A 106 -18.18 2.96 0.96
N SER A 107 -18.74 4.10 0.54
CA SER A 107 -18.02 5.38 0.51
C SER A 107 -17.69 5.85 1.92
N ALA A 108 -18.69 5.91 2.80
CA ALA A 108 -18.52 6.34 4.18
C ALA A 108 -17.60 5.37 4.96
N PHE A 109 -17.75 4.06 4.74
CA PHE A 109 -16.91 3.05 5.38
C PHE A 109 -15.42 3.23 5.02
N ASN A 110 -15.07 3.24 3.73
CA ASN A 110 -13.67 3.37 3.30
C ASN A 110 -13.06 4.71 3.72
N GLN A 111 -13.79 5.83 3.57
CA GLN A 111 -13.32 7.14 4.03
C GLN A 111 -13.13 7.16 5.55
N GLY A 112 -14.07 6.62 6.32
CA GLY A 112 -13.96 6.51 7.78
C GLY A 112 -12.74 5.70 8.23
N MET A 113 -12.41 4.61 7.52
CA MET A 113 -11.19 3.83 7.79
C MET A 113 -9.92 4.62 7.48
N MET A 114 -9.90 5.38 6.38
CA MET A 114 -8.78 6.26 6.04
C MET A 114 -8.58 7.34 7.09
N ASP A 115 -9.65 8.03 7.49
CA ASP A 115 -9.62 9.10 8.49
C ASP A 115 -9.20 8.57 9.87
N LEU A 116 -9.76 7.43 10.29
CA LEU A 116 -9.38 6.78 11.54
C LEU A 116 -7.88 6.46 11.58
N GLY A 117 -7.33 5.95 10.46
CA GLY A 117 -5.91 5.64 10.35
C GLY A 117 -5.03 6.87 10.32
N ALA A 118 -5.44 7.92 9.63
CA ALA A 118 -4.67 9.16 9.50
C ALA A 118 -4.66 9.99 10.80
N THR A 119 -5.79 10.04 11.51
CA THR A 119 -5.97 11.01 12.61
C THR A 119 -5.86 10.39 14.00
N ILE A 120 -6.34 9.16 14.20
CA ILE A 120 -6.50 8.52 15.51
C ILE A 120 -5.59 7.29 15.66
N CYS A 121 -5.79 6.27 14.82
CA CYS A 121 -5.02 5.02 14.89
C CYS A 121 -3.65 5.19 14.21
N LYS A 122 -2.85 6.14 14.68
CA LYS A 122 -1.54 6.48 14.10
C LYS A 122 -0.52 5.35 14.24
N PRO A 123 0.53 5.30 13.36
CA PRO A 123 1.61 4.32 13.48
C PRO A 123 2.29 4.36 14.85
N VAL A 124 2.62 5.54 15.31
CA VAL A 124 3.28 5.82 16.58
C VAL A 124 2.35 6.66 17.46
N HIS A 125 2.26 6.35 18.74
CA HIS A 125 1.40 7.04 19.72
C HIS A 125 -0.06 7.19 19.27
N PRO A 126 -0.79 6.08 19.04
CA PRO A 126 -2.18 6.13 18.62
C PRO A 126 -3.05 6.77 19.72
N LEU A 127 -4.01 7.59 19.31
CA LEU A 127 -4.92 8.30 20.21
C LEU A 127 -6.08 7.40 20.64
N CYS A 128 -5.78 6.28 21.30
CA CYS A 128 -6.76 5.25 21.64
C CYS A 128 -7.92 5.78 22.50
N SER A 129 -7.69 6.72 23.39
CA SER A 129 -8.73 7.33 24.23
C SER A 129 -9.82 8.07 23.43
N ARG A 130 -9.52 8.47 22.20
CA ARG A 130 -10.45 9.14 21.27
C ARG A 130 -10.99 8.20 20.19
N CYS A 131 -10.59 6.93 20.21
CA CYS A 131 -10.94 5.98 19.16
C CYS A 131 -12.39 5.48 19.31
N PRO A 132 -13.26 5.65 18.30
CA PRO A 132 -14.67 5.24 18.38
C PRO A 132 -14.83 3.72 18.49
N ILE A 133 -13.85 2.93 18.04
CA ILE A 133 -13.88 1.46 18.11
C ILE A 133 -12.97 0.90 19.22
N GLN A 134 -12.56 1.72 20.19
CA GLN A 134 -11.64 1.34 21.27
C GLN A 134 -12.12 0.13 22.06
N LYS A 135 -13.42 0.14 22.42
CA LYS A 135 -14.03 -0.87 23.31
C LYS A 135 -13.85 -2.30 22.78
N GLU A 136 -13.88 -2.46 21.46
CA GLU A 136 -13.76 -3.77 20.81
C GLU A 136 -12.34 -4.07 20.32
N CYS A 137 -11.44 -3.10 20.38
CA CYS A 137 -10.08 -3.24 19.89
C CYS A 137 -9.26 -4.20 20.77
N LEU A 138 -8.92 -5.36 20.24
CA LEU A 138 -8.16 -6.39 20.96
C LEU A 138 -6.72 -5.96 21.27
N ALA A 139 -6.07 -5.21 20.40
CA ALA A 139 -4.73 -4.69 20.69
C ALA A 139 -4.73 -3.70 21.86
N PHE A 140 -5.79 -2.87 21.98
CA PHE A 140 -5.93 -1.97 23.12
C PHE A 140 -6.17 -2.74 24.42
N LYS A 141 -7.09 -3.70 24.42
CA LYS A 141 -7.37 -4.57 25.58
C LYS A 141 -6.13 -5.31 26.06
N ASN A 142 -5.27 -5.72 25.13
CA ASN A 142 -4.05 -6.49 25.44
C ASN A 142 -2.79 -5.62 25.55
N LYS A 143 -2.87 -4.30 25.53
CA LYS A 143 -1.73 -3.35 25.59
C LYS A 143 -0.68 -3.60 24.48
N GLN A 144 -1.14 -3.94 23.29
CA GLN A 144 -0.30 -4.29 22.13
C GLN A 144 -0.36 -3.23 21.00
N THR A 145 -0.92 -2.07 21.25
CA THR A 145 -1.10 -1.03 20.22
C THR A 145 0.21 -0.48 19.66
N ASP A 146 1.26 -0.45 20.47
CA ASP A 146 2.58 0.07 20.05
C ASP A 146 3.41 -1.00 19.33
N VAL A 147 3.08 -2.28 19.54
CA VAL A 147 3.79 -3.40 18.89
C VAL A 147 3.18 -3.74 17.54
N LEU A 148 1.87 -3.57 17.39
CA LEU A 148 1.15 -3.90 16.16
C LEU A 148 0.95 -2.67 15.26
N PRO A 149 0.96 -2.87 13.94
CA PRO A 149 1.17 -4.12 13.21
C PRO A 149 2.64 -4.55 13.15
N ILE A 150 2.89 -5.85 13.07
CA ILE A 150 4.20 -6.36 12.72
C ILE A 150 4.43 -6.12 11.23
N ASN A 151 5.48 -5.36 10.89
CA ASN A 151 5.80 -4.99 9.51
C ASN A 151 7.30 -5.18 9.23
N ILE A 152 7.69 -6.42 9.02
CA ILE A 152 9.07 -6.79 8.70
C ILE A 152 9.20 -6.88 7.18
N LYS A 153 9.82 -5.87 6.56
CA LYS A 153 10.12 -5.89 5.13
C LYS A 153 11.26 -6.87 4.86
N LYS A 154 11.08 -7.77 3.88
CA LYS A 154 12.18 -8.61 3.39
C LYS A 154 13.25 -7.71 2.79
N ILE A 155 14.47 -7.78 3.32
CA ILE A 155 15.62 -7.11 2.72
C ILE A 155 15.88 -7.81 1.37
N LYS A 156 15.83 -7.07 0.27
CA LYS A 156 16.26 -7.60 -1.02
C LYS A 156 17.78 -7.75 -0.97
N TYR A 157 18.26 -8.97 -0.89
CA TYR A 157 19.68 -9.32 -0.90
C TYR A 157 20.44 -8.90 -2.18
N SER A 158 19.75 -8.38 -3.19
CA SER A 158 20.36 -7.95 -4.45
C SER A 158 21.46 -6.88 -4.28
N LEU A 159 21.37 -6.03 -3.25
CA LEU A 159 22.40 -5.03 -2.94
C LEU A 159 23.62 -5.66 -2.24
N LEU A 160 23.39 -6.62 -1.35
CA LEU A 160 24.49 -7.33 -0.65
C LEU A 160 25.27 -8.25 -1.58
N VAL A 161 24.59 -8.93 -2.51
CA VAL A 161 25.24 -9.79 -3.53
C VAL A 161 26.06 -8.94 -4.50
N GLY A 162 25.59 -7.74 -4.90
CA GLY A 162 26.36 -6.80 -5.71
C GLY A 162 27.63 -6.33 -5.01
N LEU A 163 27.53 -5.87 -3.76
CA LEU A 163 28.68 -5.42 -2.98
C LEU A 163 29.70 -6.55 -2.69
N LEU A 164 29.22 -7.77 -2.47
CA LEU A 164 30.10 -8.94 -2.30
C LEU A 164 30.80 -9.33 -3.60
N SER A 165 30.14 -9.25 -4.77
CA SER A 165 30.77 -9.51 -6.07
C SER A 165 31.86 -8.48 -6.40
N ASP A 166 31.63 -7.20 -6.07
CA ASP A 166 32.59 -6.14 -6.28
C ASP A 166 33.82 -6.29 -5.36
N LEU A 167 33.60 -6.64 -4.09
CA LEU A 167 34.69 -6.97 -3.13
C LEU A 167 35.51 -8.17 -3.57
N ILE A 168 34.88 -9.25 -4.03
CA ILE A 168 35.56 -10.45 -4.54
C ILE A 168 36.37 -10.10 -5.79
N SER A 169 35.85 -9.29 -6.71
CA SER A 169 36.56 -8.84 -7.91
C SER A 169 37.82 -8.02 -7.58
N VAL A 170 37.71 -7.12 -6.58
CA VAL A 170 38.88 -6.34 -6.10
C VAL A 170 39.94 -7.23 -5.47
N ILE A 171 39.54 -8.20 -4.63
CA ILE A 171 40.46 -9.15 -3.99
C ILE A 171 41.17 -10.02 -5.03
N ILE A 172 40.45 -10.53 -6.03
CA ILE A 172 41.03 -11.33 -7.10
C ILE A 172 42.07 -10.48 -7.92
N SER A 173 41.72 -9.23 -8.21
CA SER A 173 42.63 -8.31 -8.91
C SER A 173 43.92 -8.06 -8.10
N PHE A 174 43.83 -7.88 -6.78
CA PHE A 174 44.99 -7.73 -5.90
C PHE A 174 45.86 -9.00 -5.84
N ILE A 175 45.25 -10.18 -5.80
CA ILE A 175 45.98 -11.47 -5.80
C ILE A 175 46.69 -11.66 -7.13
N MET A 176 46.04 -11.36 -8.26
CA MET A 176 46.65 -11.50 -9.58
C MET A 176 47.85 -10.54 -9.79
N VAL A 177 47.75 -9.31 -9.31
CA VAL A 177 48.87 -8.36 -9.34
C VAL A 177 50.04 -8.84 -8.48
N SER A 178 49.81 -9.42 -7.30
CA SER A 178 50.86 -9.98 -6.42
C SER A 178 51.56 -11.21 -7.01
N ILE A 179 50.86 -11.98 -7.85
CA ILE A 179 51.45 -13.19 -8.49
C ILE A 179 52.30 -12.82 -9.73
N PHE A 180 51.98 -11.72 -10.41
CA PHE A 180 52.67 -11.30 -11.64
C PHE A 180 53.86 -10.35 -11.39
N PHE A 181 54.02 -9.79 -10.20
CA PHE A 181 55.08 -8.87 -9.83
C PHE A 181 56.08 -9.40 -8.78
N ASN A 182 56.06 -10.71 -8.49
CA ASN A 182 57.10 -11.47 -7.80
C ASN A 182 57.65 -12.51 -8.77
#